data_be9f430d2c452b540a5ab3600ce79e25
#
_entry.id   be9f430d2c452b540a5ab3600ce79e25
#
_cell.length_a   1.000
_cell.length_b   1.000
_cell.length_c   1.000
_cell.angle_alpha   90.00
_cell.angle_beta   90.00
_cell.angle_gamma   90.00
#
_symmetry.space_group_name_H-M   'P 1'
#
loop_
_entity.id
_entity.type
_entity.pdbx_description
1 polymer ?
#
loop_
_entity_poly.entity_id
_entity_poly.type
_entity_poly.pdbx_seq_one_letter_code
_entity_poly.pdbx_strand_id
1 'polypeptide(L)'
;MYFAAAIQAVNAGLKKSNELGTKMNIAVVDRGGNLTAFAREDGAWVGSVDVSIKKAKTATFFDMETQEIGKLSQPGGSLYNIEHSNGGLITFPGGVPLTAPDGTILGGVGVSGSSVEEDQMVARAALEGFKTVFVEASQPE
;
A
#
# COMPACT_ATOMS: atom_id res chain seq x y z
N MET A 1 -7.14 12.15 12.69
CA MET A 1 -7.76 10.83 12.32
C MET A 1 -6.95 10.05 11.31
N TYR A 2 -6.45 10.68 10.25
CA TYR A 2 -5.71 9.94 9.21
C TYR A 2 -4.46 9.25 9.75
N PHE A 3 -3.66 9.94 10.58
CA PHE A 3 -2.44 9.34 11.15
C PHE A 3 -2.77 8.11 11.98
N ALA A 4 -3.81 8.16 12.80
CA ALA A 4 -4.23 7.01 13.60
C ALA A 4 -4.62 5.83 12.71
N ALA A 5 -5.33 6.09 11.62
CA ALA A 5 -5.71 5.06 10.66
C ALA A 5 -4.47 4.50 9.94
N ALA A 6 -3.51 5.36 9.59
CA ALA A 6 -2.26 4.95 8.97
C ALA A 6 -1.45 4.02 9.88
N ILE A 7 -1.38 4.32 11.16
CA ILE A 7 -0.69 3.46 12.15
C ILE A 7 -1.40 2.11 12.26
N GLN A 8 -2.74 2.08 12.29
CA GLN A 8 -3.49 0.83 12.31
C GLN A 8 -3.27 0.01 11.04
N ALA A 9 -3.14 0.65 9.90
CA ALA A 9 -2.80 -0.04 8.65
C ALA A 9 -1.43 -0.73 8.77
N VAL A 10 -0.43 -0.02 9.27
CA VAL A 10 0.92 -0.59 9.47
C VAL A 10 0.85 -1.77 10.45
N ASN A 11 0.17 -1.60 11.57
CA ASN A 11 0.06 -2.67 12.59
C ASN A 11 -0.63 -3.91 12.03
N ALA A 12 -1.72 -3.74 11.28
CA ALA A 12 -2.43 -4.86 10.66
C ALA A 12 -1.55 -5.58 9.62
N GLY A 13 -0.80 -4.80 8.84
CA GLY A 13 0.15 -5.35 7.88
C GLY A 13 1.27 -6.15 8.55
N LEU A 14 1.83 -5.62 9.64
CA LEU A 14 2.87 -6.32 10.41
C LEU A 14 2.34 -7.64 10.98
N LYS A 15 1.11 -7.63 11.49
CA LYS A 15 0.47 -8.86 11.99
C LYS A 15 0.36 -9.91 10.89
N LYS A 16 -0.11 -9.50 9.71
CA LYS A 16 -0.24 -10.42 8.57
C LYS A 16 1.13 -10.93 8.11
N SER A 17 2.12 -10.06 8.06
CA SER A 17 3.50 -10.45 7.71
C SER A 17 4.03 -11.51 8.67
N ASN A 18 3.80 -11.33 9.97
CA ASN A 18 4.20 -12.33 10.96
C ASN A 18 3.50 -13.66 10.75
N GLU A 19 2.20 -13.65 10.45
CA GLU A 19 1.44 -14.87 10.16
C GLU A 19 2.01 -15.62 8.96
N LEU A 20 2.46 -14.88 7.94
CA LEU A 20 3.04 -15.47 6.72
C LEU A 20 4.51 -15.84 6.88
N GLY A 21 5.18 -15.40 7.95
CA GLY A 21 6.61 -15.62 8.14
C GLY A 21 7.49 -14.79 7.22
N THR A 22 7.01 -13.64 6.74
CA THR A 22 7.74 -12.77 5.84
C THR A 22 8.42 -11.62 6.59
N LYS A 23 9.30 -10.89 5.88
CA LYS A 23 9.97 -9.69 6.38
C LYS A 23 9.67 -8.55 5.40
N MET A 24 8.78 -7.63 5.81
CA MET A 24 8.23 -6.63 4.91
C MET A 24 8.66 -5.22 5.27
N ASN A 25 8.62 -4.36 4.25
CA ASN A 25 8.55 -2.91 4.39
C ASN A 25 7.11 -2.52 4.12
N ILE A 26 6.51 -1.70 4.97
CA ILE A 26 5.12 -1.26 4.86
C ILE A 26 5.11 0.26 4.91
N ALA A 27 4.61 0.89 3.85
CA ALA A 27 4.56 2.34 3.74
C ALA A 27 3.11 2.79 3.56
N VAL A 28 2.72 3.84 4.27
CA VAL A 28 1.43 4.50 4.10
C VAL A 28 1.68 5.95 3.70
N VAL A 29 1.04 6.37 2.62
CA VAL A 29 1.09 7.76 2.15
C VAL A 29 -0.31 8.36 2.20
N ASP A 30 -0.38 9.69 2.32
CA ASP A 30 -1.65 10.42 2.23
C ASP A 30 -2.08 10.58 0.76
N ARG A 31 -3.19 11.30 0.53
CA ARG A 31 -3.74 11.47 -0.81
C ARG A 31 -2.77 12.17 -1.77
N GLY A 32 -1.89 13.01 -1.25
CA GLY A 32 -0.85 13.70 -2.05
C GLY A 32 0.41 12.88 -2.26
N GLY A 33 0.46 11.66 -1.74
CA GLY A 33 1.64 10.81 -1.85
C GLY A 33 2.70 11.07 -0.80
N ASN A 34 2.39 11.84 0.24
CA ASN A 34 3.35 12.15 1.30
C ASN A 34 3.40 11.01 2.32
N LEU A 35 4.61 10.59 2.67
CA LEU A 35 4.80 9.50 3.63
C LEU A 35 4.24 9.89 4.99
N THR A 36 3.32 9.08 5.51
CA THR A 36 2.63 9.33 6.77
C THR A 36 3.05 8.34 7.85
N ALA A 37 3.23 7.06 7.48
CA ALA A 37 3.68 6.02 8.41
C ALA A 37 4.51 5.00 7.65
N PHE A 38 5.49 4.42 8.33
CA PHE A 38 6.39 3.46 7.70
C PHE A 38 6.94 2.51 8.75
N ALA A 39 7.05 1.22 8.38
CA ALA A 39 7.77 0.24 9.17
C ALA A 39 8.62 -0.64 8.27
N ARG A 40 9.86 -0.86 8.69
CA ARG A 40 10.74 -1.86 8.09
C ARG A 40 11.00 -2.92 9.15
N GLU A 41 10.56 -4.16 8.87
CA GLU A 41 10.87 -5.27 9.77
C GLU A 41 12.35 -5.60 9.72
N ASP A 42 12.89 -6.05 10.86
CA ASP A 42 14.27 -6.51 10.92
C ASP A 42 14.50 -7.59 9.88
N GLY A 43 15.56 -7.44 9.09
CA GLY A 43 15.89 -8.39 8.04
C GLY A 43 15.21 -8.15 6.71
N ALA A 44 14.29 -7.20 6.61
CA ALA A 44 13.68 -6.86 5.32
C ALA A 44 14.70 -6.21 4.38
N TRP A 45 14.57 -6.46 3.08
CA TRP A 45 15.50 -5.92 2.09
C TRP A 45 15.49 -4.40 2.07
N VAL A 46 16.69 -3.81 2.05
CA VAL A 46 16.84 -2.34 2.01
C VAL A 46 16.22 -1.75 0.72
N GLY A 47 16.41 -2.42 -0.41
CA GLY A 47 15.83 -1.96 -1.68
C GLY A 47 14.31 -1.91 -1.66
N SER A 48 13.66 -2.73 -0.83
CA SER A 48 12.21 -2.76 -0.72
C SER A 48 11.64 -1.56 0.06
N VAL A 49 12.47 -0.76 0.72
CA VAL A 49 12.02 0.51 1.33
C VAL A 49 11.46 1.42 0.24
N ASP A 50 12.27 1.69 -0.79
CA ASP A 50 11.86 2.55 -1.89
C ASP A 50 10.67 1.94 -2.65
N VAL A 51 10.72 0.65 -2.92
CA VAL A 51 9.65 -0.05 -3.65
C VAL A 51 8.32 0.07 -2.90
N SER A 52 8.30 -0.13 -1.59
CA SER A 52 7.07 -0.03 -0.81
C SER A 52 6.48 1.38 -0.85
N ILE A 53 7.31 2.40 -0.72
CA ILE A 53 6.87 3.79 -0.79
C ILE A 53 6.30 4.10 -2.18
N LYS A 54 6.97 3.65 -3.24
CA LYS A 54 6.51 3.86 -4.62
C LYS A 54 5.23 3.10 -4.93
N LYS A 55 5.04 1.90 -4.38
CA LYS A 55 3.77 1.18 -4.51
C LYS A 55 2.63 1.97 -3.88
N ALA A 56 2.84 2.51 -2.69
CA ALA A 56 1.83 3.33 -2.01
C ALA A 56 1.46 4.56 -2.85
N LYS A 57 2.46 5.27 -3.36
CA LYS A 57 2.26 6.45 -4.21
C LYS A 57 1.50 6.09 -5.49
N THR A 58 1.91 5.02 -6.15
CA THR A 58 1.28 4.58 -7.40
C THR A 58 -0.21 4.34 -7.19
N ALA A 59 -0.58 3.65 -6.12
CA ALA A 59 -1.98 3.34 -5.83
C ALA A 59 -2.82 4.60 -5.61
N THR A 60 -2.33 5.58 -4.85
CA THR A 60 -3.09 6.80 -4.60
C THR A 60 -3.10 7.75 -5.80
N PHE A 61 -2.06 7.73 -6.64
CA PHE A 61 -1.98 8.61 -7.80
C PHE A 61 -2.93 8.18 -8.93
N PHE A 62 -3.20 6.88 -9.05
CA PHE A 62 -4.00 6.34 -10.15
C PHE A 62 -5.30 5.70 -9.68
N ASP A 63 -5.64 5.81 -8.41
CA ASP A 63 -6.91 5.35 -7.84
C ASP A 63 -7.18 3.86 -8.07
N MET A 64 -6.14 3.04 -8.07
CA MET A 64 -6.28 1.59 -8.28
C MET A 64 -5.11 0.81 -7.67
N GLU A 65 -5.31 -0.48 -7.47
CA GLU A 65 -4.24 -1.36 -7.02
C GLU A 65 -3.12 -1.41 -8.05
N THR A 66 -1.87 -1.49 -7.58
CA THR A 66 -0.71 -1.54 -8.49
C THR A 66 -0.75 -2.76 -9.41
N GLN A 67 -1.34 -3.87 -8.97
CA GLN A 67 -1.49 -5.05 -9.82
C GLN A 67 -2.38 -4.78 -11.04
N GLU A 68 -3.37 -3.90 -10.92
CA GLU A 68 -4.25 -3.54 -12.04
C GLU A 68 -3.52 -2.67 -13.06
N ILE A 69 -2.70 -1.73 -12.58
CA ILE A 69 -1.85 -0.92 -13.46
C ILE A 69 -0.85 -1.85 -14.17
N GLY A 70 -0.33 -2.83 -13.46
CA GLY A 70 0.61 -3.80 -14.01
C GLY A 70 0.07 -4.55 -15.21
N LYS A 71 -1.21 -4.88 -15.22
CA LYS A 71 -1.86 -5.56 -16.36
C LYS A 71 -1.85 -4.66 -17.61
N LEU A 72 -1.93 -3.35 -17.43
CA LEU A 72 -1.97 -2.37 -18.52
C LEU A 72 -0.59 -1.92 -18.97
N SER A 73 0.44 -2.13 -18.16
CA SER A 73 1.80 -1.63 -18.40
C SER A 73 2.76 -2.67 -18.99
N GLN A 74 2.26 -3.85 -19.32
CA GLN A 74 3.07 -4.86 -19.96
C GLN A 74 3.39 -4.47 -21.42
N PRO A 75 4.44 -5.08 -22.03
CA PRO A 75 4.72 -4.84 -23.44
C PRO A 75 3.48 -5.07 -24.30
N GLY A 76 3.14 -4.06 -25.12
CA GLY A 76 1.89 -4.08 -25.91
C GLY A 76 0.68 -3.53 -25.17
N GLY A 77 0.77 -3.25 -23.89
CA GLY A 77 -0.31 -2.64 -23.12
C GLY A 77 -0.42 -1.14 -23.34
N SER A 78 -1.59 -0.58 -23.06
CA SER A 78 -1.87 0.84 -23.29
C SER A 78 -1.04 1.78 -22.41
N LEU A 79 -0.56 1.31 -21.25
CA LEU A 79 0.24 2.10 -20.31
C LEU A 79 1.70 1.63 -20.24
N TYR A 80 2.18 1.00 -21.29
CA TYR A 80 3.57 0.54 -21.34
C TYR A 80 4.52 1.70 -21.06
N ASN A 81 5.49 1.48 -20.17
CA ASN A 81 6.47 2.47 -19.71
C ASN A 81 5.93 3.56 -18.76
N ILE A 82 4.69 3.43 -18.26
CA ILE A 82 4.16 4.38 -17.28
C ILE A 82 5.05 4.48 -16.05
N GLU A 83 5.83 3.44 -15.74
CA GLU A 83 6.75 3.38 -14.61
C GLU A 83 7.79 4.51 -14.64
N HIS A 84 8.08 5.06 -15.81
CA HIS A 84 9.05 6.15 -15.95
C HIS A 84 8.46 7.52 -15.59
N SER A 85 7.15 7.60 -15.37
CA SER A 85 6.48 8.83 -14.97
C SER A 85 6.52 9.03 -13.45
N ASN A 86 6.15 10.24 -12.99
CA ASN A 86 5.97 10.57 -11.57
C ASN A 86 7.19 10.23 -10.70
N GLY A 87 8.39 10.34 -11.26
CA GLY A 87 9.63 10.03 -10.53
C GLY A 87 9.86 8.55 -10.31
N GLY A 88 9.14 7.70 -11.01
CA GLY A 88 9.20 6.25 -10.87
C GLY A 88 7.96 5.68 -10.20
N LEU A 89 7.30 4.76 -10.87
CA LEU A 89 6.15 4.02 -10.32
C LEU A 89 6.50 2.55 -10.25
N ILE A 90 5.77 1.82 -9.40
CA ILE A 90 5.88 0.37 -9.32
C ILE A 90 4.53 -0.21 -9.70
N THR A 91 4.52 -1.11 -10.69
CA THR A 91 3.30 -1.62 -11.30
C THR A 91 3.07 -3.12 -11.11
N PHE A 92 3.76 -3.75 -10.17
CA PHE A 92 3.45 -5.11 -9.76
C PHE A 92 2.75 -5.11 -8.39
N PRO A 93 2.10 -6.23 -7.98
CA PRO A 93 1.26 -6.27 -6.78
C PRO A 93 1.94 -5.82 -5.50
N GLY A 94 1.15 -5.28 -4.57
CA GLY A 94 1.59 -4.86 -3.25
C GLY A 94 1.25 -3.42 -2.91
N GLY A 95 0.65 -2.67 -3.82
CA GLY A 95 0.14 -1.32 -3.57
C GLY A 95 -1.38 -1.31 -3.66
N VAL A 96 -2.04 -0.72 -2.67
CA VAL A 96 -3.50 -0.72 -2.56
C VAL A 96 -3.97 0.67 -2.12
N PRO A 97 -5.00 1.25 -2.77
CA PRO A 97 -5.58 2.50 -2.27
C PRO A 97 -6.21 2.31 -0.89
N LEU A 98 -6.05 3.32 -0.04
CA LEU A 98 -6.70 3.36 1.26
C LEU A 98 -7.99 4.15 1.13
N THR A 99 -9.11 3.52 1.46
CA THR A 99 -10.43 4.09 1.20
C THR A 99 -11.22 4.29 2.50
N ALA A 100 -12.03 5.36 2.50
CA ALA A 100 -13.08 5.56 3.49
C ALA A 100 -14.25 4.59 3.24
N PRO A 101 -15.18 4.44 4.20
CA PRO A 101 -16.34 3.55 4.02
C PRO A 101 -17.17 3.86 2.78
N ASP A 102 -17.22 5.11 2.34
CA ASP A 102 -17.98 5.52 1.13
C ASP A 102 -17.20 5.29 -0.18
N GLY A 103 -15.99 4.73 -0.10
CA GLY A 103 -15.14 4.48 -1.26
C GLY A 103 -14.21 5.63 -1.66
N THR A 104 -14.27 6.77 -0.95
CA THR A 104 -13.35 7.89 -1.20
C THR A 104 -11.92 7.45 -0.93
N ILE A 105 -11.02 7.71 -1.88
CA ILE A 105 -9.60 7.37 -1.72
C ILE A 105 -8.92 8.45 -0.88
N LEU A 106 -8.29 8.02 0.21
CA LEU A 106 -7.64 8.90 1.18
C LEU A 106 -6.11 8.82 1.14
N GLY A 107 -5.57 7.83 0.47
CA GLY A 107 -4.12 7.62 0.38
C GLY A 107 -3.81 6.27 -0.22
N GLY A 108 -2.66 5.74 0.12
CA GLY A 108 -2.24 4.43 -0.36
C GLY A 108 -1.34 3.70 0.63
N VAL A 109 -1.33 2.38 0.56
CA VAL A 109 -0.39 1.54 1.27
C VAL A 109 0.42 0.73 0.27
N GLY A 110 1.71 0.60 0.53
CA GLY A 110 2.61 -0.21 -0.28
C GLY A 110 3.41 -1.16 0.58
N VAL A 111 3.50 -2.39 0.13
CA VAL A 111 4.21 -3.46 0.83
C VAL A 111 5.20 -4.12 -0.11
N SER A 112 6.42 -4.32 0.35
CA SER A 112 7.46 -4.98 -0.43
C SER A 112 8.42 -5.73 0.48
N GLY A 113 8.80 -6.94 0.09
CA GLY A 113 9.78 -7.71 0.85
C GLY A 113 9.71 -9.22 0.63
N SER A 114 8.71 -9.71 -0.10
CA SER A 114 8.56 -11.13 -0.38
C SER A 114 8.06 -11.33 -1.80
N SER A 115 7.32 -12.42 -2.07
CA SER A 115 6.67 -12.57 -3.36
C SER A 115 5.62 -11.49 -3.56
N VAL A 116 5.29 -11.15 -4.82
CA VAL A 116 4.29 -10.11 -5.08
C VAL A 116 2.91 -10.53 -4.56
N GLU A 117 2.62 -11.83 -4.54
CA GLU A 117 1.38 -12.36 -3.99
C GLU A 117 1.30 -12.13 -2.48
N GLU A 118 2.38 -12.38 -1.75
CA GLU A 118 2.45 -12.15 -0.31
C GLU A 118 2.45 -10.65 0.00
N ASP A 119 3.16 -9.84 -0.79
CA ASP A 119 3.13 -8.38 -0.67
C ASP A 119 1.69 -7.87 -0.78
N GLN A 120 0.92 -8.40 -1.74
CA GLN A 120 -0.48 -8.03 -1.95
C GLN A 120 -1.36 -8.43 -0.76
N MET A 121 -1.16 -9.64 -0.21
CA MET A 121 -1.92 -10.10 0.95
C MET A 121 -1.71 -9.18 2.15
N VAL A 122 -0.47 -8.78 2.39
CA VAL A 122 -0.14 -7.88 3.50
C VAL A 122 -0.73 -6.49 3.26
N ALA A 123 -0.66 -5.99 2.02
CA ALA A 123 -1.25 -4.69 1.68
C ALA A 123 -2.76 -4.68 1.90
N ARG A 124 -3.46 -5.75 1.54
CA ARG A 124 -4.91 -5.86 1.77
C ARG A 124 -5.25 -5.94 3.26
N ALA A 125 -4.43 -6.65 4.04
CA ALA A 125 -4.60 -6.68 5.50
C ALA A 125 -4.42 -5.28 6.10
N ALA A 126 -3.45 -4.51 5.58
CA ALA A 126 -3.25 -3.13 6.01
C ALA A 126 -4.48 -2.26 5.71
N LEU A 127 -5.07 -2.40 4.54
CA LEU A 127 -6.31 -1.68 4.19
C LEU A 127 -7.43 -2.00 5.17
N GLU A 128 -7.60 -3.28 5.53
CA GLU A 128 -8.65 -3.66 6.50
C GLU A 128 -8.39 -3.03 7.86
N GLY A 129 -7.14 -2.98 8.32
CA GLY A 129 -6.78 -2.30 9.57
C GLY A 129 -7.07 -0.81 9.51
N PHE A 130 -6.78 -0.17 8.37
CA PHE A 130 -7.09 1.23 8.15
C PHE A 130 -8.59 1.50 8.28
N LYS A 131 -9.42 0.65 7.68
CA LYS A 131 -10.88 0.80 7.69
C LYS A 131 -11.47 0.70 9.08
N THR A 132 -10.88 -0.07 9.99
CA THR A 132 -11.44 -0.24 11.35
C THR A 132 -11.54 1.07 12.10
N VAL A 133 -10.61 2.00 11.88
CA VAL A 133 -10.62 3.30 12.53
C VAL A 133 -11.88 4.10 12.16
N PHE A 134 -12.29 4.03 10.90
CA PHE A 134 -13.48 4.74 10.43
C PHE A 134 -14.77 4.10 10.93
N VAL A 135 -14.81 2.77 11.02
CA VAL A 135 -15.97 2.05 11.57
C VAL A 135 -16.16 2.43 13.05
N GLU A 136 -15.08 2.41 13.84
CA GLU A 136 -15.12 2.79 15.25
C GLU A 136 -15.55 4.25 15.43
N ALA A 137 -15.02 5.16 14.62
CA ALA A 137 -15.34 6.58 14.68
C ALA A 137 -16.78 6.90 14.28
N SER A 138 -17.43 6.06 13.46
CA SER A 138 -18.79 6.27 12.99
C SER A 138 -19.86 5.60 13.84
N GLN A 139 -19.48 4.80 14.84
CA GLN A 139 -20.44 4.15 15.72
C GLN A 139 -21.02 5.15 16.71
N PRO A 140 -22.34 5.13 16.96
CA PRO A 140 -22.93 5.99 17.97
C PRO A 140 -22.43 5.60 19.36
N GLU A 141 -22.20 6.62 20.18
CA GLU A 141 -21.81 6.42 21.58
C GLU A 141 -22.95 5.84 22.43
#